data_c6ce23d0b56f87008f06b0f9a1895ab8
#
_entry.id   c6ce23d0b56f87008f06b0f9a1895ab8
#
_cell.length_a   1.000
_cell.length_b   1.000
_cell.length_c   1.000
_cell.angle_alpha   90.00
_cell.angle_beta   90.00
_cell.angle_gamma   90.00
#
_symmetry.space_group_name_H-M   'P 1'
#
loop_
_entity.id
_entity.type
_entity.pdbx_description
1 polymer ?
#
loop_
_entity_poly.entity_id
_entity_poly.type
_entity_poly.pdbx_seq_one_letter_code
_entity_poly.pdbx_strand_id
1 'polypeptide(L)'
;GNNILAAVWDTHKVLFFPAVLHVEGIDRIGVLHQMTGILSQQMNLNISSLSVQTNNGIFSAEIVMEVHDLQDLRNIIRDLKKIKEIEKVVRVD
;
A
#
# COMPACT_ATOMS: atom_id res chain seq x y z
N GLY A 1 1.22 -3.59 -39.78
CA GLY A 1 1.08 -3.66 -39.10
C GLY A 1 1.53 -3.51 -38.29
N ASN A 2 1.80 -3.49 -38.31
CA ASN A 2 2.12 -3.45 -37.59
C ASN A 2 1.90 -3.08 -36.56
N ASN A 3 1.75 -2.65 -36.18
CA ASN A 3 1.47 -2.17 -35.14
C ASN A 3 1.04 -2.99 -34.14
N ILE A 4 0.71 -3.87 -34.39
CA ILE A 4 0.30 -4.85 -33.55
C ILE A 4 1.27 -5.22 -32.58
N LEU A 5 2.47 -5.20 -32.93
CA LEU A 5 3.48 -5.48 -32.05
C LEU A 5 3.49 -4.63 -30.88
N ALA A 6 3.23 -3.40 -31.10
CA ALA A 6 3.25 -2.48 -30.03
C ALA A 6 2.26 -2.83 -28.98
N ALA A 7 1.16 -3.32 -29.39
CA ALA A 7 0.15 -3.68 -28.42
C ALA A 7 0.63 -4.76 -27.50
N VAL A 8 1.37 -5.66 -28.01
CA VAL A 8 1.86 -6.74 -27.19
C VAL A 8 2.85 -6.24 -26.17
N TRP A 9 3.66 -5.31 -26.55
CA TRP A 9 4.58 -4.76 -25.65
C TRP A 9 3.94 -4.12 -24.50
N ASP A 10 2.93 -3.36 -24.77
CA ASP A 10 2.29 -2.62 -23.73
C ASP A 10 1.76 -3.49 -22.66
N THR A 11 1.32 -4.65 -23.03
CA THR A 11 0.62 -5.45 -22.06
C THR A 11 1.49 -5.94 -20.93
N HIS A 12 2.78 -6.07 -21.10
CA HIS A 12 3.51 -6.57 -19.98
C HIS A 12 4.38 -5.53 -19.34
N LYS A 13 4.14 -4.28 -19.62
CA LYS A 13 4.87 -3.29 -18.99
C LYS A 13 4.20 -2.67 -17.84
N VAL A 14 2.96 -2.47 -17.91
CA VAL A 14 2.30 -1.66 -16.93
C VAL A 14 1.12 -2.34 -16.38
N LEU A 15 1.31 -3.49 -15.86
CA LEU A 15 0.21 -4.19 -15.23
C LEU A 15 0.24 -3.91 -13.76
N PHE A 16 -0.76 -3.17 -13.31
CA PHE A 16 -0.95 -2.93 -11.91
C PHE A 16 -2.26 -3.56 -11.49
N PHE A 17 -2.36 -3.99 -10.26
CA PHE A 17 -3.63 -4.47 -9.75
C PHE A 17 -3.94 -3.77 -8.43
N PRO A 18 -5.23 -3.59 -8.12
CA PRO A 18 -5.61 -2.87 -6.92
C PRO A 18 -5.47 -3.74 -5.68
N ALA A 19 -5.20 -3.10 -4.57
CA ALA A 19 -5.20 -3.75 -3.28
C ALA A 19 -5.62 -2.73 -2.24
N VAL A 20 -6.37 -3.18 -1.25
CA VAL A 20 -6.79 -2.32 -0.16
C VAL A 20 -6.27 -2.93 1.13
N LEU A 21 -5.49 -2.16 1.85
CA LEU A 21 -4.95 -2.60 3.13
C LEU A 21 -5.66 -1.88 4.26
N HIS A 22 -5.97 -2.62 5.29
CA HIS A 22 -6.50 -2.07 6.53
C HIS A 22 -5.42 -2.19 7.59
N VAL A 23 -5.10 -1.08 8.22
CA VAL A 23 -4.04 -1.01 9.23
C VAL A 23 -4.65 -0.51 10.52
N GLU A 24 -4.35 -1.18 11.62
CA GLU A 24 -4.79 -0.76 12.94
C GLU A 24 -3.61 -0.69 13.89
N GLY A 25 -3.66 0.24 14.78
CA GLY A 25 -2.60 0.36 15.76
C GLY A 25 -2.92 1.38 16.83
N ILE A 26 -1.92 1.66 17.64
CA ILE A 26 -2.05 2.62 18.72
C ILE A 26 -1.82 4.01 18.16
N ASP A 27 -2.72 4.92 18.47
CA ASP A 27 -2.62 6.29 18.01
C ASP A 27 -1.56 7.02 18.82
N ARG A 28 -0.42 7.20 18.22
CA ARG A 28 0.71 7.81 18.87
C ARG A 28 1.36 8.80 17.92
N ILE A 29 1.95 9.84 18.48
CA ILE A 29 2.62 10.83 17.66
C ILE A 29 3.68 10.14 16.83
N GLY A 30 3.68 10.42 15.56
CA GLY A 30 4.70 9.89 14.64
C GLY A 30 4.35 8.61 13.94
N VAL A 31 3.30 7.90 14.37
CA VAL A 31 2.97 6.64 13.71
C VAL A 31 2.53 6.86 12.27
N LEU A 32 1.76 7.89 12.01
CA LEU A 32 1.32 8.19 10.66
C LEU A 32 2.51 8.62 9.82
N HIS A 33 3.41 9.37 10.41
CA HIS A 33 4.62 9.81 9.70
C HIS A 33 5.47 8.59 9.31
N GLN A 34 5.65 7.64 10.20
CA GLN A 34 6.40 6.43 9.88
C GLN A 34 5.72 5.63 8.78
N MET A 35 4.40 5.52 8.85
CA MET A 35 3.66 4.78 7.86
C MET A 35 3.78 5.41 6.48
N THR A 36 3.59 6.72 6.39
CA THR A 36 3.71 7.40 5.11
C THR A 36 5.14 7.38 4.59
N GLY A 37 6.11 7.40 5.49
CA GLY A 37 7.50 7.28 5.10
C GLY A 37 7.80 5.95 4.43
N ILE A 38 7.26 4.86 4.97
CA ILE A 38 7.43 3.56 4.36
C ILE A 38 6.75 3.51 3.00
N LEU A 39 5.53 4.02 2.91
CA LEU A 39 4.80 3.99 1.65
C LEU A 39 5.50 4.83 0.58
N SER A 40 6.07 5.95 0.96
CA SER A 40 6.71 6.83 -0.01
C SER A 40 8.02 6.28 -0.55
N GLN A 41 8.59 5.29 0.10
CA GLN A 41 9.82 4.66 -0.37
C GLN A 41 9.58 3.57 -1.40
N GLN A 42 8.34 3.18 -1.60
CA GLN A 42 8.02 2.09 -2.51
C GLN A 42 7.99 2.61 -3.94
N MET A 43 8.78 2.00 -4.80
CA MET A 43 8.90 2.46 -6.16
C MET A 43 7.85 1.92 -7.11
N ASN A 44 7.27 0.78 -6.76
CA ASN A 44 6.29 0.13 -7.63
C ASN A 44 4.89 0.21 -7.03
N LEU A 45 4.63 1.29 -6.33
CA LEU A 45 3.39 1.47 -5.63
C LEU A 45 2.75 2.77 -6.04
N ASN A 46 1.46 2.71 -6.32
CA ASN A 46 0.70 3.90 -6.61
C ASN A 46 -0.45 3.98 -5.60
N ILE A 47 -0.43 4.98 -4.75
CA ILE A 47 -1.48 5.13 -3.75
C ILE A 47 -2.61 5.96 -4.30
N SER A 48 -3.80 5.39 -4.31
CA SER A 48 -5.00 6.10 -4.79
C SER A 48 -5.66 6.89 -3.68
N SER A 49 -5.69 6.34 -2.49
CA SER A 49 -6.25 7.07 -1.35
C SER A 49 -5.72 6.54 -0.05
N LEU A 50 -5.73 7.39 0.95
CA LEU A 50 -5.31 7.03 2.29
C LEU A 50 -6.29 7.71 3.25
N SER A 51 -7.00 6.93 4.02
CA SER A 51 -7.94 7.43 5.02
C SER A 51 -7.46 7.02 6.38
N VAL A 52 -7.49 7.93 7.33
CA VAL A 52 -7.06 7.64 8.69
C VAL A 52 -8.12 8.13 9.66
N GLN A 53 -8.48 7.31 10.61
CA GLN A 53 -9.41 7.67 11.66
C GLN A 53 -8.81 7.29 13.01
N THR A 54 -9.06 8.10 14.01
CA THR A 54 -8.61 7.79 15.35
C THR A 54 -9.81 7.79 16.29
N ASN A 55 -9.80 6.87 17.24
CA ASN A 55 -10.89 6.74 18.16
C ASN A 55 -10.40 6.03 19.43
N ASN A 56 -10.48 6.70 20.55
CA ASN A 56 -10.09 6.11 21.84
C ASN A 56 -8.67 5.57 21.89
N GLY A 57 -7.76 6.32 21.30
CA GLY A 57 -6.35 5.91 21.33
C GLY A 57 -5.97 4.85 20.31
N ILE A 58 -6.91 4.46 19.47
CA ILE A 58 -6.66 3.49 18.41
C ILE A 58 -6.78 4.22 17.07
N PHE A 59 -5.84 4.00 16.17
CA PHE A 59 -6.03 4.53 14.84
C PHE A 59 -6.34 3.38 13.88
N SER A 60 -7.12 3.69 12.87
CA SER A 60 -7.37 2.78 11.75
C SER A 60 -7.10 3.52 10.46
N ALA A 61 -6.46 2.87 9.55
CA ALA A 61 -6.16 3.46 8.25
C ALA A 61 -6.57 2.50 7.17
N GLU A 62 -7.04 3.07 6.06
CA GLU A 62 -7.34 2.27 4.88
C GLU A 62 -6.55 2.85 3.73
N ILE A 63 -5.75 2.02 3.09
CA ILE A 63 -4.88 2.44 2.02
C ILE A 63 -5.32 1.74 0.75
N VAL A 64 -5.78 2.51 -0.23
CA VAL A 64 -6.14 1.98 -1.52
C VAL A 64 -4.98 2.23 -2.46
N MET A 65 -4.46 1.17 -3.05
CA MET A 65 -3.25 1.26 -3.83
C MET A 65 -3.33 0.39 -5.07
N GLU A 66 -2.40 0.63 -5.97
CA GLU A 66 -2.17 -0.24 -7.11
C GLU A 66 -0.73 -0.69 -7.04
N VAL A 67 -0.52 -1.98 -7.14
CA VAL A 67 0.82 -2.56 -7.06
C VAL A 67 1.14 -3.34 -8.30
N HIS A 68 2.42 -3.50 -8.57
CA HIS A 68 2.90 -4.16 -9.78
C HIS A 68 2.90 -5.67 -9.63
N ASP A 69 3.25 -6.19 -8.47
CA ASP A 69 3.18 -7.63 -8.25
C ASP A 69 2.94 -7.95 -6.77
N LEU A 70 2.62 -9.21 -6.52
CA LEU A 70 2.31 -9.64 -5.17
C LEU A 70 3.47 -9.52 -4.20
N GLN A 71 4.67 -9.67 -4.68
CA GLN A 71 5.84 -9.55 -3.81
C GLN A 71 5.97 -8.13 -3.27
N ASP A 72 5.66 -7.14 -4.11
CA ASP A 72 5.68 -5.75 -3.65
C ASP A 72 4.66 -5.54 -2.56
N LEU A 73 3.48 -6.13 -2.71
CA LEU A 73 2.44 -6.01 -1.69
C LEU A 73 2.88 -6.67 -0.39
N ARG A 74 3.49 -7.84 -0.46
CA ARG A 74 3.97 -8.53 0.73
C ARG A 74 5.05 -7.72 1.44
N ASN A 75 5.92 -7.10 0.67
CA ASN A 75 6.98 -6.28 1.24
C ASN A 75 6.42 -5.07 1.98
N ILE A 76 5.39 -4.45 1.42
CA ILE A 76 4.73 -3.32 2.07
C ILE A 76 4.11 -3.76 3.38
N ILE A 77 3.39 -4.86 3.38
CA ILE A 77 2.75 -5.37 4.58
C ILE A 77 3.80 -5.68 5.64
N ARG A 78 4.88 -6.32 5.24
CA ARG A 78 5.95 -6.65 6.16
C ARG A 78 6.57 -5.40 6.78
N ASP A 79 6.84 -4.39 5.96
CA ASP A 79 7.48 -3.18 6.43
C ASP A 79 6.55 -2.37 7.35
N LEU A 80 5.27 -2.34 7.04
CA LEU A 80 4.32 -1.66 7.92
C LEU A 80 4.23 -2.36 9.27
N LYS A 81 4.29 -3.68 9.27
CA LYS A 81 4.23 -4.43 10.53
C LYS A 81 5.45 -4.21 11.41
N LYS A 82 6.53 -3.68 10.87
CA LYS A 82 7.71 -3.39 11.66
C LYS A 82 7.53 -2.15 12.52
N ILE A 83 6.56 -1.33 12.23
CA ILE A 83 6.29 -0.15 13.04
C ILE A 83 5.71 -0.64 14.37
N LYS A 84 6.32 -0.21 15.46
CA LYS A 84 5.99 -0.71 16.79
C LYS A 84 4.52 -0.51 17.15
N GLU A 85 3.96 0.64 16.80
CA GLU A 85 2.59 0.98 17.15
C GLU A 85 1.54 0.27 16.30
N ILE A 86 1.95 -0.31 15.18
CA ILE A 86 1.00 -0.98 14.30
C ILE A 86 0.79 -2.42 14.77
N GLU A 87 -0.45 -2.77 15.00
CA GLU A 87 -0.83 -4.07 15.53
C GLU A 87 -1.40 -5.01 14.47
N LYS A 88 -1.94 -4.45 13.40
CA LYS A 88 -2.61 -5.27 12.40
C LYS A 88 -2.48 -4.64 11.03
N VAL A 89 -2.11 -5.43 10.05
CA VAL A 89 -2.09 -5.02 8.64
C VAL A 89 -2.67 -6.18 7.86
N VAL A 90 -3.82 -5.98 7.22
CA VAL A 90 -4.47 -7.03 6.45
C VAL A 90 -4.98 -6.48 5.13
N ARG A 91 -5.05 -7.34 4.15
CA ARG A 91 -5.64 -7.00 2.88
C ARG A 91 -7.14 -7.27 2.96
N VAL A 92 -7.95 -6.30 2.55
CA VAL A 92 -9.40 -6.39 2.73
C VAL A 92 -10.21 -6.38 1.45
N ASP A 93 -9.58 -6.43 0.31
CA ASP A 93 -10.32 -6.47 -0.97
C ASP A 93 -10.37 -7.84 -1.63
#